data_8af16c547046ea9adddcfa242c66f5df
#
_entry.id   8af16c547046ea9adddcfa242c66f5df
#
_cell.length_a   1.000
_cell.length_b   1.000
_cell.length_c   1.000
_cell.angle_alpha   90.00
_cell.angle_beta   90.00
_cell.angle_gamma   90.00
#
_symmetry.space_group_name_H-M   'P 1'
#
loop_
_entity.id
_entity.type
_entity.pdbx_description
1 polymer ?
#
loop_
_entity_poly.entity_id
_entity_poly.type
_entity_poly.pdbx_seq_one_letter_code
_entity_poly.pdbx_strand_id
1 'polypeptide(L)'
;MNFYTVRDLRTTPKTIWENLSNDGEVIITNNGKPTAMMIDIANGNFEETVKAVRQAKASIAFNFMRSRAAESGFMTDEEIEAEIAAARKAD
;
A
#
# COMPACT_ATOMS: atom_id res chain seq x y z
N MET A 1 6.96 13.52 -4.33
CA MET A 1 5.69 12.80 -4.11
C MET A 1 4.59 13.81 -3.87
N ASN A 2 3.50 13.71 -4.61
CA ASN A 2 2.40 14.67 -4.51
C ASN A 2 1.26 14.11 -3.68
N PHE A 3 0.64 15.00 -2.89
CA PHE A 3 -0.50 14.68 -2.03
C PHE A 3 -1.74 15.37 -2.57
N TYR A 4 -2.83 14.60 -2.68
CA TYR A 4 -4.13 15.10 -3.13
C TYR A 4 -5.21 14.64 -2.17
N THR A 5 -6.28 15.42 -2.05
CA THR A 5 -7.44 15.04 -1.24
C THR A 5 -8.40 14.18 -2.06
N VAL A 6 -9.34 13.51 -1.38
CA VAL A 6 -10.44 12.81 -2.05
C VAL A 6 -11.24 13.79 -2.93
N ARG A 7 -11.40 15.03 -2.47
CA ARG A 7 -12.06 16.06 -3.24
C ARG A 7 -11.30 16.37 -4.53
N ASP A 8 -9.97 16.49 -4.46
CA ASP A 8 -9.13 16.73 -5.63
C ASP A 8 -9.27 15.62 -6.66
N LEU A 9 -9.40 14.38 -6.18
CA LEU A 9 -9.58 13.22 -7.06
C LEU A 9 -10.87 13.35 -7.88
N ARG A 10 -11.89 13.98 -7.34
CA ARG A 10 -13.17 14.21 -8.05
C ARG A 10 -13.15 15.47 -8.91
N THR A 11 -12.49 16.52 -8.46
CA THR A 11 -12.58 17.84 -9.11
C THR A 11 -11.46 18.10 -10.11
N THR A 12 -10.27 17.53 -9.90
CA THR A 12 -9.10 17.73 -10.77
C THR A 12 -8.42 16.42 -11.15
N PRO A 13 -9.17 15.43 -11.68
CA PRO A 13 -8.58 14.12 -11.98
C PRO A 13 -7.49 14.20 -13.04
N LYS A 14 -7.60 15.07 -14.02
CA LYS A 14 -6.61 15.20 -15.09
C LYS A 14 -5.23 15.55 -14.53
N THR A 15 -5.17 16.50 -13.61
CA THR A 15 -3.92 16.91 -12.96
C THR A 15 -3.30 15.76 -12.19
N ILE A 16 -4.12 14.97 -11.49
CA ILE A 16 -3.66 13.81 -10.73
C ILE A 16 -3.06 12.75 -11.66
N TRP A 17 -3.74 12.45 -12.77
CA TRP A 17 -3.22 11.49 -13.75
C TRP A 17 -1.91 11.95 -14.39
N GLU A 18 -1.79 13.23 -14.71
CA GLU A 18 -0.55 13.79 -15.25
C GLU A 18 0.61 13.63 -14.25
N ASN A 19 0.38 13.98 -12.99
CA ASN A 19 1.41 13.86 -11.96
C ASN A 19 1.73 12.41 -11.65
N LEU A 20 0.75 11.52 -11.71
CA LEU A 20 0.97 10.09 -11.53
C LEU A 20 1.91 9.56 -12.62
N SER A 21 1.70 9.95 -13.87
CA SER A 21 2.57 9.54 -14.98
C SER A 21 3.99 10.08 -14.83
N ASN A 22 4.12 11.32 -14.33
CA ASN A 22 5.44 11.96 -14.21
C ASN A 22 6.23 11.44 -13.01
N ASP A 23 5.57 11.27 -11.86
CA ASP A 23 6.24 10.97 -10.60
C ASP A 23 6.21 9.47 -10.23
N GLY A 24 5.32 8.72 -10.85
CA GLY A 24 5.19 7.28 -10.59
C GLY A 24 4.23 6.93 -9.45
N GLU A 25 3.99 7.83 -8.51
CA GLU A 25 3.03 7.60 -7.43
C GLU A 25 2.45 8.92 -6.93
N VAL A 26 1.22 8.86 -6.42
CA VAL A 26 0.58 9.96 -5.71
C VAL A 26 -0.11 9.42 -4.46
N ILE A 27 -0.22 10.26 -3.44
CA ILE A 27 -0.86 9.92 -2.18
C ILE A 27 -2.22 10.60 -2.11
N ILE A 28 -3.25 9.85 -1.74
CA ILE A 28 -4.59 10.39 -1.51
C ILE A 28 -4.81 10.50 -0.01
N THR A 29 -5.17 11.70 0.42
CA THR A 29 -5.45 11.97 1.84
C THR A 29 -6.95 12.07 2.08
N ASN A 30 -7.36 11.69 3.28
CA ASN A 30 -8.73 11.85 3.75
C ASN A 30 -8.67 12.45 5.16
N ASN A 31 -9.33 13.58 5.35
CA ASN A 31 -9.29 14.31 6.63
C ASN A 31 -7.86 14.63 7.09
N GLY A 32 -7.00 14.99 6.15
CA GLY A 32 -5.63 15.35 6.41
C GLY A 32 -4.67 14.18 6.65
N LYS A 33 -5.15 12.95 6.53
CA LYS A 33 -4.34 11.75 6.75
C LYS A 33 -4.11 11.00 5.44
N PRO A 34 -2.87 10.54 5.16
CA PRO A 34 -2.63 9.66 4.03
C PRO A 34 -3.46 8.38 4.17
N THR A 35 -4.30 8.10 3.18
CA THR A 35 -5.25 6.99 3.22
C THR A 35 -5.00 5.98 2.12
N ALA A 36 -4.54 6.45 0.96
CA ALA A 36 -4.33 5.57 -0.19
C ALA A 36 -3.15 6.06 -1.01
N MET A 37 -2.58 5.15 -1.77
CA MET A 37 -1.51 5.45 -2.71
C MET A 37 -1.93 4.95 -4.08
N MET A 38 -1.78 5.79 -5.10
CA MET A 38 -1.94 5.39 -6.49
C MET A 38 -0.55 5.18 -7.10
N ILE A 39 -0.38 4.08 -7.81
CA ILE A 39 0.88 3.71 -8.42
C ILE A 39 0.69 3.65 -9.93
N ASP A 40 1.56 4.33 -10.67
CA ASP A 40 1.55 4.27 -12.12
C ASP A 40 2.02 2.88 -12.57
N ILE A 41 1.25 2.29 -13.48
CA ILE A 41 1.61 0.99 -14.06
C ILE A 41 2.22 1.26 -15.42
N ALA A 42 3.54 1.10 -15.51
CA ALA A 42 4.26 1.28 -16.76
C ALA A 42 3.83 0.23 -17.78
N ASN A 43 4.07 0.52 -19.05
CA ASN A 43 3.64 -0.30 -20.18
C ASN A 43 3.96 -1.79 -19.99
N GLY A 44 2.93 -2.63 -20.00
CA GLY A 44 3.08 -4.08 -19.97
C GLY A 44 3.50 -4.68 -18.63
N ASN A 45 3.65 -3.87 -17.57
CA ASN A 45 4.17 -4.33 -16.28
C ASN A 45 3.09 -4.51 -15.21
N PHE A 46 1.84 -4.69 -15.60
CA PHE A 46 0.73 -4.81 -14.65
C PHE A 46 0.95 -5.97 -13.65
N GLU A 47 1.22 -7.17 -14.16
CA GLU A 47 1.39 -8.35 -13.30
C GLU A 47 2.58 -8.22 -12.37
N GLU A 48 3.70 -7.71 -12.88
CA GLU A 48 4.90 -7.49 -12.08
C GLU A 48 4.66 -6.45 -11.01
N THR A 49 3.94 -5.37 -11.33
CA THR A 49 3.61 -4.32 -10.38
C THR A 49 2.71 -4.84 -9.27
N VAL A 50 1.67 -5.60 -9.61
CA VAL A 50 0.79 -6.20 -8.60
C VAL A 50 1.57 -7.14 -7.68
N LYS A 51 2.44 -7.96 -8.25
CA LYS A 51 3.28 -8.88 -7.47
C LYS A 51 4.19 -8.13 -6.50
N ALA A 52 4.84 -7.06 -6.97
CA ALA A 52 5.72 -6.25 -6.14
C ALA A 52 4.95 -5.57 -5.00
N VAL A 53 3.76 -5.04 -5.28
CA VAL A 53 2.92 -4.40 -4.26
C VAL A 53 2.49 -5.42 -3.20
N ARG A 54 2.08 -6.61 -3.62
CA ARG A 54 1.70 -7.68 -2.69
C ARG A 54 2.86 -8.12 -1.82
N GLN A 55 4.06 -8.22 -2.39
CA GLN A 55 5.26 -8.54 -1.62
C GLN A 55 5.58 -7.46 -0.60
N ALA A 56 5.47 -6.18 -0.99
CA ALA A 56 5.70 -5.06 -0.08
C ALA A 56 4.70 -5.08 1.08
N LYS A 57 3.42 -5.32 0.80
CA LYS A 57 2.38 -5.42 1.83
C LYS A 57 2.65 -6.57 2.79
N ALA A 58 3.05 -7.72 2.26
CA ALA A 58 3.39 -8.88 3.09
C ALA A 58 4.61 -8.60 3.99
N SER A 59 5.62 -7.90 3.46
CA SER A 59 6.80 -7.50 4.24
C SER A 59 6.44 -6.56 5.38
N ILE A 60 5.56 -5.59 5.12
CA ILE A 60 5.09 -4.65 6.14
C ILE A 60 4.35 -5.41 7.25
N ALA A 61 3.45 -6.31 6.88
CA ALA A 61 2.69 -7.13 7.83
C ALA A 61 3.63 -8.01 8.67
N PHE A 62 4.61 -8.64 8.03
CA PHE A 62 5.59 -9.49 8.71
C PHE A 62 6.42 -8.68 9.72
N ASN A 63 6.92 -7.52 9.32
CA ASN A 63 7.70 -6.65 10.21
C ASN A 63 6.87 -6.16 11.39
N PHE A 64 5.60 -5.84 11.16
CA PHE A 64 4.67 -5.44 12.22
C PHE A 64 4.48 -6.56 13.24
N MET A 65 4.30 -7.81 12.78
CA MET A 65 4.17 -8.96 13.66
C MET A 65 5.43 -9.21 14.47
N ARG A 66 6.60 -9.05 13.87
CA ARG A 66 7.88 -9.18 14.58
C ARG A 66 8.00 -8.16 15.70
N SER A 67 7.61 -6.93 15.44
CA SER A 67 7.62 -5.88 16.47
C SER A 67 6.67 -6.21 17.61
N ARG A 68 5.48 -6.69 17.31
CA ARG A 68 4.52 -7.12 18.32
C ARG A 68 5.02 -8.31 19.13
N ALA A 69 5.63 -9.28 18.48
CA ALA A 69 6.20 -10.45 19.15
C ALA A 69 7.31 -10.04 20.12
N ALA A 70 8.16 -9.08 19.74
CA ALA A 70 9.21 -8.55 20.60
C ALA A 70 8.65 -7.85 21.84
N GLU A 71 7.51 -7.20 21.72
CA GLU A 71 6.85 -6.49 22.83
C GLU A 71 6.05 -7.42 23.75
N SER A 72 5.38 -8.43 23.17
CA SER A 72 4.38 -9.26 23.86
C SER A 72 4.84 -10.69 24.12
N GLY A 73 6.06 -11.07 23.70
CA GLY A 73 6.55 -12.44 23.73
C GLY A 73 6.44 -13.11 22.38
N PHE A 74 6.73 -14.39 22.34
CA PHE A 74 6.81 -15.12 21.07
C PHE A 74 5.43 -15.49 20.54
N MET A 75 5.19 -15.25 19.26
CA MET A 75 4.06 -15.81 18.54
C MET A 75 4.41 -17.21 18.06
N THR A 76 3.42 -18.08 18.01
CA THR A 76 3.61 -19.41 17.41
C THR A 76 3.68 -19.30 15.89
N ASP A 77 4.27 -20.30 15.23
CA ASP A 77 4.34 -20.34 13.78
C ASP A 77 2.93 -20.29 13.15
N GLU A 78 1.96 -20.97 13.78
CA GLU A 78 0.57 -20.94 13.32
C GLU A 78 -0.04 -19.55 13.38
N GLU A 79 0.24 -18.81 14.44
CA GLU A 79 -0.23 -17.42 14.60
C GLU A 79 0.38 -16.53 13.53
N ILE A 80 1.66 -16.69 13.25
CA ILE A 80 2.37 -15.93 12.21
C ILE A 80 1.77 -16.23 10.84
N GLU A 81 1.56 -17.50 10.52
CA GLU A 81 0.97 -17.91 9.25
C GLU A 81 -0.44 -17.39 9.07
N ALA A 82 -1.25 -17.43 10.14
CA ALA A 82 -2.61 -16.92 10.10
C ALA A 82 -2.64 -15.40 9.83
N GLU A 83 -1.74 -14.64 10.44
CA GLU A 83 -1.64 -13.21 10.21
C GLU A 83 -1.18 -12.88 8.78
N ILE A 84 -0.24 -13.63 8.25
CA ILE A 84 0.22 -13.47 6.87
C ILE A 84 -0.91 -13.78 5.89
N ALA A 85 -1.66 -14.85 6.11
CA ALA A 85 -2.79 -15.22 5.28
C ALA A 85 -3.89 -14.15 5.32
N ALA A 86 -4.16 -13.58 6.49
CA ALA A 86 -5.12 -12.49 6.64
C ALA A 86 -4.68 -11.24 5.88
N ALA A 87 -3.40 -10.90 5.94
CA ALA A 87 -2.85 -9.77 5.22
C ALA A 87 -2.95 -9.95 3.70
N ARG A 88 -2.75 -11.16 3.20
CA ARG A 88 -2.90 -11.47 1.77
C ARG A 88 -4.35 -11.37 1.29
N LYS A 89 -5.30 -11.75 2.13
CA LYS A 89 -6.73 -11.71 1.80
C LYS A 89 -7.29 -10.30 1.83
N ALA A 90 -6.62 -9.38 2.50
CA ALA A 90 -7.07 -7.99 2.65
C ALA A 90 -6.90 -7.15 1.38
N ASP A 91 -6.37 -7.72 0.32
CA ASP A 91 -6.19 -7.01 -0.97
C ASP A 91 -7.50 -6.79 -1.72
#